data_4d1cad1bd150416e873cfe9c9ddb6403
#
_entry.id   4d1cad1bd150416e873cfe9c9ddb6403
#
_cell.length_a   1.000
_cell.length_b   1.000
_cell.length_c   1.000
_cell.angle_alpha   90.00
_cell.angle_beta   90.00
_cell.angle_gamma   90.00
#
_symmetry.space_group_name_H-M   'P 1'
#
loop_
_entity.id
_entity.type
_entity.pdbx_description
1 polymer ?
#
loop_
_entity_poly.entity_id
_entity_poly.type
_entity_poly.pdbx_seq_one_letter_code
_entity_poly.pdbx_strand_id
1 'polypeptide(L)'
;PKFESVRKAVDLPCLIVTSVADELKPLLKVGYKLTEGRKNPKIPAGRAGVLSWKEFLRRGEYVEIYQVRRKAEDPAAILYSGGTTGVTKGILLSNRNFNALAAQIIATNPFFRPGHKMLAIMPMFHGFGLGVSIHSMVANGGHCILIPRFTAQSYAELIKKHKPNLIAGVPSLFEALLRVKEIEGADLSCLLGVFSGGDSLSVELKKRFDAFLKEHGASITVREGYGTTECVTASCLTPIHKQKEGSIGIPFPDTYYKIVKPGTQEEVPYGEEGEICLTGPTMMLEYVNHPEETAQTKQTHADGLTWVHTGDLALDLCDDIVILNHGVL
;
A
#
# COMPACT_ATOMS: atom_id res chain seq x y z
N PRO A 1 4.17 25.64 -8.08
CA PRO A 1 5.54 25.77 -8.63
C PRO A 1 5.97 24.52 -9.42
N LYS A 2 5.94 23.32 -8.84
CA LYS A 2 6.39 22.08 -9.53
C LYS A 2 5.64 21.79 -10.82
N PHE A 3 4.31 21.94 -10.86
CA PHE A 3 3.52 21.73 -12.08
C PHE A 3 3.78 22.77 -13.16
N GLU A 4 4.20 23.98 -12.79
CA GLU A 4 4.55 25.01 -13.77
C GLU A 4 5.84 24.70 -14.51
N SER A 5 6.81 24.06 -13.85
CA SER A 5 8.02 23.60 -14.55
C SER A 5 7.71 22.41 -15.47
N VAL A 6 6.83 21.50 -15.03
CA VAL A 6 6.39 20.36 -15.85
C VAL A 6 5.61 20.79 -17.08
N ARG A 7 4.72 21.81 -16.97
CA ARG A 7 3.95 22.33 -18.12
C ARG A 7 4.82 22.92 -19.23
N LYS A 8 6.04 23.32 -18.92
CA LYS A 8 6.97 23.79 -19.96
C LYS A 8 7.64 22.66 -20.74
N ALA A 9 7.72 21.48 -20.12
CA ALA A 9 8.35 20.29 -20.69
C ALA A 9 7.35 19.32 -21.32
N VAL A 10 6.09 19.34 -20.84
CA VAL A 10 5.03 18.43 -21.27
C VAL A 10 3.78 19.25 -21.61
N ASP A 11 3.18 18.98 -22.78
CA ASP A 11 1.90 19.59 -23.15
C ASP A 11 0.78 19.05 -22.26
N LEU A 12 0.42 19.83 -21.24
CA LEU A 12 -0.70 19.54 -20.35
C LEU A 12 -1.89 20.43 -20.73
N PRO A 13 -2.89 19.88 -21.41
CA PRO A 13 -4.02 20.67 -21.94
C PRO A 13 -4.87 21.26 -20.82
N CYS A 14 -4.95 20.58 -19.67
CA CYS A 14 -5.75 21.02 -18.54
C CYS A 14 -5.09 20.64 -17.20
N LEU A 15 -5.10 21.58 -16.26
CA LEU A 15 -4.72 21.38 -14.86
C LEU A 15 -5.94 21.63 -13.98
N ILE A 16 -6.43 20.58 -13.33
CA ILE A 16 -7.52 20.69 -12.36
C ILE A 16 -6.90 20.86 -10.97
N VAL A 17 -7.31 21.91 -10.28
CA VAL A 17 -6.75 22.26 -8.97
C VAL A 17 -7.83 22.15 -7.91
N THR A 18 -7.53 21.38 -6.87
CA THR A 18 -8.39 21.17 -5.70
C THR A 18 -7.66 21.52 -4.41
N SER A 19 -8.39 21.67 -3.35
CA SER A 19 -7.88 21.81 -2.00
C SER A 19 -8.75 21.04 -1.01
N VAL A 20 -8.18 20.72 0.16
CA VAL A 20 -8.96 20.09 1.25
C VAL A 20 -10.20 20.91 1.60
N ALA A 21 -10.15 22.25 1.42
CA ALA A 21 -11.27 23.14 1.69
C ALA A 21 -12.47 22.92 0.77
N ASP A 22 -12.30 22.30 -0.40
CA ASP A 22 -13.40 22.19 -1.38
C ASP A 22 -14.52 21.28 -0.85
N GLU A 23 -14.17 20.25 -0.09
CA GLU A 23 -15.10 19.26 0.48
C GLU A 23 -15.42 19.47 1.98
N LEU A 24 -14.86 20.51 2.61
CA LEU A 24 -15.17 20.81 4.01
C LEU A 24 -16.53 21.46 4.19
N LYS A 25 -17.22 21.12 5.28
CA LYS A 25 -18.43 21.84 5.74
C LYS A 25 -18.11 23.33 5.94
N PRO A 26 -19.07 24.24 5.73
CA PRO A 26 -18.83 25.68 5.70
C PRO A 26 -17.99 26.23 6.87
N LEU A 27 -18.32 25.83 8.10
CA LEU A 27 -17.60 26.30 9.30
C LEU A 27 -16.15 25.83 9.32
N LEU A 28 -15.89 24.54 9.00
CA LEU A 28 -14.56 23.97 8.91
C LEU A 28 -13.76 24.57 7.76
N LYS A 29 -14.43 24.90 6.65
CA LYS A 29 -13.82 25.56 5.51
C LYS A 29 -13.28 26.95 5.86
N VAL A 30 -14.01 27.73 6.66
CA VAL A 30 -13.55 29.01 7.17
C VAL A 30 -12.33 28.83 8.08
N GLY A 31 -12.44 27.92 9.07
CA GLY A 31 -11.32 27.61 9.97
C GLY A 31 -10.06 27.19 9.19
N TYR A 32 -10.19 26.26 8.24
CA TYR A 32 -9.07 25.82 7.40
C TYR A 32 -8.43 26.97 6.62
N LYS A 33 -9.25 27.85 5.99
CA LYS A 33 -8.73 29.00 5.25
C LYS A 33 -7.98 29.99 6.12
N LEU A 34 -8.36 30.12 7.37
CA LEU A 34 -7.71 31.03 8.32
C LEU A 34 -6.40 30.45 8.92
N THR A 35 -6.22 29.14 8.87
CA THR A 35 -5.08 28.40 9.42
C THR A 35 -4.19 27.82 8.29
N GLU A 36 -4.31 26.54 8.04
CA GLU A 36 -3.47 25.79 7.09
C GLU A 36 -3.65 26.27 5.64
N GLY A 37 -4.85 26.69 5.25
CA GLY A 37 -5.12 27.17 3.89
C GLY A 37 -4.32 28.42 3.48
N ARG A 38 -3.86 29.22 4.45
CA ARG A 38 -2.99 30.38 4.17
C ARG A 38 -1.61 30.00 3.62
N LYS A 39 -1.16 28.78 3.89
CA LYS A 39 0.14 28.25 3.44
C LYS A 39 0.08 27.73 2.01
N ASN A 40 -1.13 27.56 1.45
CA ASN A 40 -1.30 27.03 0.10
C ASN A 40 -0.96 28.12 -0.94
N PRO A 41 -0.27 27.75 -2.04
CA PRO A 41 -0.03 28.66 -3.14
C PRO A 41 -1.35 29.19 -3.71
N LYS A 42 -1.42 30.48 -3.95
CA LYS A 42 -2.58 31.08 -4.64
C LYS A 42 -2.57 30.62 -6.10
N ILE A 43 -3.70 30.09 -6.56
CA ILE A 43 -3.89 29.72 -7.95
C ILE A 43 -4.37 30.96 -8.70
N PRO A 44 -3.68 31.35 -9.78
CA PRO A 44 -4.13 32.47 -10.60
C PRO A 44 -5.52 32.21 -11.16
N ALA A 45 -6.49 33.07 -10.85
CA ALA A 45 -7.81 32.98 -11.43
C ALA A 45 -7.76 33.33 -12.95
N GLY A 46 -8.54 32.62 -13.77
CA GLY A 46 -8.68 32.91 -15.20
C GLY A 46 -7.48 32.50 -16.06
N ARG A 47 -6.55 31.72 -15.55
CA ARG A 47 -5.42 31.22 -16.35
C ARG A 47 -5.87 30.14 -17.32
N ALA A 48 -5.53 30.28 -18.61
CA ALA A 48 -5.85 29.31 -19.64
C ALA A 48 -5.35 27.91 -19.29
N GLY A 49 -6.20 26.89 -19.46
CA GLY A 49 -5.88 25.50 -19.11
C GLY A 49 -5.79 25.19 -17.62
N VAL A 50 -6.25 26.07 -16.71
CA VAL A 50 -6.36 25.80 -15.28
C VAL A 50 -7.82 25.89 -14.84
N LEU A 51 -8.35 24.80 -14.30
CA LEU A 51 -9.71 24.71 -13.77
C LEU A 51 -9.67 24.54 -12.24
N SER A 52 -10.54 25.23 -11.54
CA SER A 52 -10.82 24.89 -10.14
C SER A 52 -11.63 23.60 -10.06
N TRP A 53 -11.54 22.87 -8.94
CA TRP A 53 -12.35 21.69 -8.67
C TRP A 53 -13.85 21.97 -8.86
N LYS A 54 -14.34 23.08 -8.33
CA LYS A 54 -15.74 23.50 -8.48
C LYS A 54 -16.15 23.70 -9.95
N GLU A 55 -15.31 24.34 -10.74
CA GLU A 55 -15.59 24.54 -12.17
C GLU A 55 -15.55 23.22 -12.93
N PHE A 56 -14.63 22.33 -12.58
CA PHE A 56 -14.56 20.99 -13.18
C PHE A 56 -15.85 20.19 -12.91
N LEU A 57 -16.33 20.16 -11.65
CA LEU A 57 -17.58 19.48 -11.29
C LEU A 57 -18.79 20.08 -12.04
N ARG A 58 -18.86 21.41 -12.11
CA ARG A 58 -19.95 22.09 -12.84
C ARG A 58 -20.02 21.70 -14.31
N ARG A 59 -18.88 21.45 -14.95
CA ARG A 59 -18.86 20.96 -16.34
C ARG A 59 -19.39 19.53 -16.46
N GLY A 60 -19.32 18.73 -15.43
CA GLY A 60 -19.85 17.37 -15.38
C GLY A 60 -21.36 17.29 -15.14
N GLU A 61 -22.02 18.36 -14.69
CA GLU A 61 -23.47 18.36 -14.38
C GLU A 61 -24.36 18.02 -15.58
N TYR A 62 -23.87 18.23 -16.80
CA TYR A 62 -24.62 18.00 -18.04
C TYR A 62 -24.15 16.77 -18.82
N VAL A 63 -23.27 15.95 -18.20
CA VAL A 63 -22.74 14.76 -18.86
C VAL A 63 -23.56 13.55 -18.45
N GLU A 64 -24.13 12.84 -19.44
CA GLU A 64 -24.77 11.56 -19.21
C GLU A 64 -23.80 10.59 -18.56
N ILE A 65 -24.31 9.62 -17.78
CA ILE A 65 -23.50 8.64 -17.10
C ILE A 65 -22.74 7.78 -18.12
N TYR A 66 -21.44 7.96 -18.20
CA TYR A 66 -20.57 7.13 -19.03
C TYR A 66 -20.09 5.94 -18.24
N GLN A 67 -20.61 4.75 -18.57
CA GLN A 67 -20.00 3.50 -18.14
C GLN A 67 -18.99 3.05 -19.18
N VAL A 68 -17.71 3.10 -18.82
CA VAL A 68 -16.65 2.51 -19.63
C VAL A 68 -16.42 1.08 -19.14
N ARG A 69 -16.73 0.10 -19.99
CA ARG A 69 -16.37 -1.31 -19.69
C ARG A 69 -14.87 -1.46 -19.80
N ARG A 70 -14.26 -1.99 -18.74
CA ARG A 70 -12.83 -2.32 -18.68
C ARG A 70 -12.65 -3.82 -18.57
N LYS A 71 -11.56 -4.32 -19.17
CA LYS A 71 -11.13 -5.71 -19.03
C LYS A 71 -10.23 -5.86 -17.82
N ALA A 72 -10.03 -7.09 -17.38
CA ALA A 72 -9.15 -7.40 -16.26
C ALA A 72 -7.70 -6.97 -16.53
N GLU A 73 -7.24 -7.13 -17.75
CA GLU A 73 -5.88 -6.83 -18.19
C GLU A 73 -5.66 -5.34 -18.54
N ASP A 74 -6.73 -4.53 -18.60
CA ASP A 74 -6.58 -3.10 -18.89
C ASP A 74 -5.78 -2.41 -17.77
N PRO A 75 -4.93 -1.43 -18.12
CA PRO A 75 -4.22 -0.60 -17.15
C PRO A 75 -5.18 0.08 -16.15
N ALA A 76 -4.84 -0.01 -14.88
CA ALA A 76 -5.60 0.61 -13.78
C ALA A 76 -4.84 1.78 -13.14
N ALA A 77 -3.55 1.58 -12.86
CA ALA A 77 -2.72 2.58 -12.21
C ALA A 77 -1.25 2.43 -12.59
N ILE A 78 -0.52 3.53 -12.49
CA ILE A 78 0.94 3.54 -12.51
C ILE A 78 1.39 3.92 -11.11
N LEU A 79 2.11 3.01 -10.44
CA LEU A 79 2.77 3.29 -9.16
C LEU A 79 4.26 3.51 -9.41
N TYR A 80 4.86 4.40 -8.63
CA TYR A 80 6.27 4.70 -8.76
C TYR A 80 7.06 4.08 -7.60
N SER A 81 8.08 3.30 -7.92
CA SER A 81 9.05 2.82 -6.93
C SER A 81 10.27 3.74 -6.90
N GLY A 82 10.82 3.92 -5.71
CA GLY A 82 12.07 4.64 -5.54
C GLY A 82 13.31 3.78 -5.83
N GLY A 83 13.35 3.06 -6.94
CA GLY A 83 14.35 2.06 -7.31
C GLY A 83 15.74 2.22 -6.67
N THR A 84 16.37 1.11 -6.33
CA THR A 84 17.74 1.06 -5.76
C THR A 84 18.79 1.73 -6.65
N THR A 85 18.51 1.90 -7.94
CA THR A 85 19.33 2.58 -8.94
C THR A 85 19.18 4.11 -8.95
N GLY A 86 18.32 4.68 -8.09
CA GLY A 86 18.09 6.13 -8.02
C GLY A 86 17.16 6.70 -9.09
N VAL A 87 16.79 5.93 -10.11
CA VAL A 87 15.81 6.33 -11.13
C VAL A 87 14.46 5.76 -10.76
N THR A 88 13.48 6.63 -10.55
CA THR A 88 12.09 6.24 -10.25
C THR A 88 11.45 5.60 -11.48
N LYS A 89 10.97 4.38 -11.37
CA LYS A 89 10.28 3.65 -12.45
C LYS A 89 8.77 3.68 -12.24
N GLY A 90 8.03 3.88 -13.33
CA GLY A 90 6.57 3.77 -13.33
C GLY A 90 6.15 2.31 -13.57
N ILE A 91 5.54 1.69 -12.58
CA ILE A 91 5.06 0.31 -12.60
C ILE A 91 3.62 0.29 -13.06
N LEU A 92 3.34 -0.28 -14.23
CA LEU A 92 2.01 -0.37 -14.80
C LEU A 92 1.28 -1.59 -14.24
N LEU A 93 0.17 -1.32 -13.54
CA LEU A 93 -0.66 -2.33 -12.91
C LEU A 93 -2.05 -2.39 -13.55
N SER A 94 -2.59 -3.59 -13.70
CA SER A 94 -3.91 -3.83 -14.30
C SER A 94 -5.03 -3.85 -13.27
N ASN A 95 -6.28 -3.81 -13.75
CA ASN A 95 -7.47 -4.05 -12.92
C ASN A 95 -7.41 -5.42 -12.23
N ARG A 96 -6.90 -6.44 -12.94
CA ARG A 96 -6.73 -7.79 -12.39
C ARG A 96 -5.81 -7.79 -11.18
N ASN A 97 -4.68 -7.08 -11.25
CA ASN A 97 -3.70 -7.06 -10.18
C ASN A 97 -4.30 -6.53 -8.86
N PHE A 98 -5.01 -5.42 -8.90
CA PHE A 98 -5.67 -4.86 -7.72
C PHE A 98 -6.81 -5.73 -7.20
N ASN A 99 -7.65 -6.27 -8.08
CA ASN A 99 -8.77 -7.12 -7.68
C ASN A 99 -8.29 -8.47 -7.13
N ALA A 100 -7.23 -9.04 -7.69
CA ALA A 100 -6.61 -10.25 -7.17
C ALA A 100 -6.07 -10.03 -5.75
N LEU A 101 -5.32 -8.93 -5.53
CA LEU A 101 -4.85 -8.58 -4.19
C LEU A 101 -6.01 -8.44 -3.20
N ALA A 102 -7.10 -7.77 -3.59
CA ALA A 102 -8.27 -7.62 -2.73
C ALA A 102 -8.88 -8.97 -2.35
N ALA A 103 -9.00 -9.91 -3.29
CA ALA A 103 -9.49 -11.26 -3.04
C ALA A 103 -8.54 -12.07 -2.13
N GLN A 104 -7.23 -11.98 -2.37
CA GLN A 104 -6.19 -12.66 -1.59
C GLN A 104 -6.17 -12.17 -0.13
N ILE A 105 -6.30 -10.85 0.10
CA ILE A 105 -6.37 -10.29 1.44
C ILE A 105 -7.58 -10.85 2.21
N ILE A 106 -8.74 -10.96 1.58
CA ILE A 106 -9.92 -11.52 2.24
C ILE A 106 -9.76 -13.02 2.50
N ALA A 107 -9.21 -13.77 1.56
CA ALA A 107 -8.96 -15.20 1.72
C ALA A 107 -8.03 -15.50 2.92
N THR A 108 -7.05 -14.63 3.17
CA THR A 108 -6.11 -14.76 4.28
C THR A 108 -6.59 -14.13 5.60
N ASN A 109 -7.75 -13.47 5.58
CA ASN A 109 -8.36 -12.79 6.73
C ASN A 109 -9.84 -13.17 6.89
N PRO A 110 -10.14 -14.43 7.28
CA PRO A 110 -11.50 -14.98 7.32
C PRO A 110 -12.43 -14.29 8.34
N PHE A 111 -11.87 -13.47 9.22
CA PHE A 111 -12.62 -12.64 10.17
C PHE A 111 -13.21 -11.39 9.51
N PHE A 112 -12.76 -11.01 8.31
CA PHE A 112 -13.26 -9.81 7.64
C PHE A 112 -14.76 -9.92 7.34
N ARG A 113 -15.47 -8.80 7.51
CA ARG A 113 -16.89 -8.68 7.15
C ARG A 113 -17.13 -7.32 6.50
N PRO A 114 -18.09 -7.20 5.57
CA PRO A 114 -18.55 -5.90 5.09
C PRO A 114 -18.91 -4.96 6.24
N GLY A 115 -18.56 -3.69 6.11
CA GLY A 115 -18.74 -2.69 7.15
C GLY A 115 -17.56 -2.56 8.14
N HIS A 116 -16.61 -3.49 8.17
CA HIS A 116 -15.39 -3.33 8.96
C HIS A 116 -14.61 -2.09 8.53
N LYS A 117 -13.98 -1.43 9.50
CA LYS A 117 -13.28 -0.16 9.33
C LYS A 117 -11.78 -0.35 9.34
N MET A 118 -11.09 0.33 8.43
CA MET A 118 -9.62 0.46 8.42
C MET A 118 -9.23 1.93 8.52
N LEU A 119 -8.27 2.25 9.38
CA LEU A 119 -7.59 3.55 9.34
C LEU A 119 -6.51 3.50 8.26
N ALA A 120 -6.76 4.19 7.14
CA ALA A 120 -5.86 4.25 6.01
C ALA A 120 -4.85 5.37 6.19
N ILE A 121 -3.73 5.03 6.81
CA ILE A 121 -2.65 5.96 7.10
C ILE A 121 -1.55 5.93 6.05
N MET A 122 -1.38 4.79 5.39
CA MET A 122 -0.35 4.62 4.40
C MET A 122 -0.61 5.53 3.19
N PRO A 123 0.46 6.10 2.58
CA PRO A 123 0.31 7.01 1.46
C PRO A 123 -0.49 6.40 0.31
N MET A 124 -1.50 7.13 -0.17
CA MET A 124 -2.39 6.66 -1.25
C MET A 124 -1.69 6.49 -2.61
N PHE A 125 -0.51 7.11 -2.77
CA PHE A 125 0.31 6.96 -3.97
C PHE A 125 1.28 5.77 -3.90
N HIS A 126 1.26 5.00 -2.82
CA HIS A 126 2.02 3.78 -2.62
C HIS A 126 1.09 2.56 -2.63
N GLY A 127 1.55 1.42 -3.16
CA GLY A 127 0.76 0.20 -3.25
C GLY A 127 0.14 -0.23 -1.92
N PHE A 128 0.86 -0.08 -0.80
CA PHE A 128 0.35 -0.43 0.53
C PHE A 128 -0.87 0.43 0.93
N GLY A 129 -0.82 1.74 0.67
CA GLY A 129 -1.98 2.61 0.90
C GLY A 129 -3.11 2.35 -0.08
N LEU A 130 -2.82 2.37 -1.38
CA LEU A 130 -3.83 2.22 -2.43
C LEU A 130 -4.39 0.81 -2.49
N GLY A 131 -3.53 -0.21 -2.54
CA GLY A 131 -3.92 -1.61 -2.73
C GLY A 131 -4.54 -2.23 -1.47
N VAL A 132 -3.80 -2.20 -0.34
CA VAL A 132 -4.24 -2.85 0.91
C VAL A 132 -5.26 -2.01 1.65
N SER A 133 -4.96 -0.73 1.91
CA SER A 133 -5.78 0.06 2.83
C SER A 133 -7.04 0.64 2.18
N ILE A 134 -7.03 0.92 0.87
CA ILE A 134 -8.15 1.56 0.18
C ILE A 134 -8.89 0.56 -0.71
N HIS A 135 -8.22 0.06 -1.77
CA HIS A 135 -8.89 -0.78 -2.78
C HIS A 135 -9.46 -2.06 -2.18
N SER A 136 -8.66 -2.79 -1.39
CA SER A 136 -9.12 -4.05 -0.78
C SER A 136 -10.31 -3.85 0.16
N MET A 137 -10.32 -2.74 0.91
CA MET A 137 -11.46 -2.42 1.78
C MET A 137 -12.72 -2.12 0.98
N VAL A 138 -12.62 -1.24 -0.03
CA VAL A 138 -13.78 -0.82 -0.85
C VAL A 138 -14.31 -1.99 -1.67
N ALA A 139 -13.43 -2.77 -2.31
CA ALA A 139 -13.81 -3.93 -3.13
C ALA A 139 -14.57 -5.01 -2.33
N ASN A 140 -14.32 -5.10 -1.02
CA ASN A 140 -14.93 -6.08 -0.15
C ASN A 140 -16.02 -5.48 0.79
N GLY A 141 -16.50 -4.28 0.48
CA GLY A 141 -17.58 -3.63 1.25
C GLY A 141 -17.18 -3.10 2.62
N GLY A 142 -15.89 -2.89 2.88
CA GLY A 142 -15.40 -2.27 4.10
C GLY A 142 -15.42 -0.75 4.06
N HIS A 143 -15.12 -0.13 5.18
CA HIS A 143 -14.98 1.31 5.32
C HIS A 143 -13.51 1.72 5.44
N CYS A 144 -13.07 2.61 4.56
CA CYS A 144 -11.75 3.20 4.60
C CYS A 144 -11.82 4.60 5.21
N ILE A 145 -11.17 4.81 6.36
CA ILE A 145 -11.08 6.11 7.02
C ILE A 145 -9.75 6.73 6.58
N LEU A 146 -9.84 7.65 5.63
CA LEU A 146 -8.67 8.32 5.05
C LEU A 146 -8.07 9.34 6.02
N ILE A 147 -6.77 9.27 6.21
CA ILE A 147 -6.02 10.18 7.07
C ILE A 147 -5.07 11.00 6.18
N PRO A 148 -5.39 12.28 5.93
CA PRO A 148 -4.62 13.09 4.97
C PRO A 148 -3.25 13.50 5.50
N ARG A 149 -3.06 13.51 6.81
CA ARG A 149 -1.79 13.85 7.45
C ARG A 149 -1.62 13.03 8.71
N PHE A 150 -0.48 12.38 8.80
CA PHE A 150 -0.11 11.56 9.95
C PHE A 150 0.63 12.36 11.01
N THR A 151 0.19 12.19 12.27
CA THR A 151 1.02 12.30 13.47
C THR A 151 0.63 11.14 14.38
N ALA A 152 1.57 10.65 15.20
CA ALA A 152 1.28 9.53 16.10
C ALA A 152 0.15 9.89 17.09
N GLN A 153 0.10 11.14 17.56
CA GLN A 153 -0.95 11.67 18.45
C GLN A 153 -2.31 11.61 17.76
N SER A 154 -2.44 12.20 16.56
CA SER A 154 -3.72 12.21 15.84
C SER A 154 -4.18 10.80 15.49
N TYR A 155 -3.24 9.90 15.20
CA TYR A 155 -3.57 8.51 14.90
C TYR A 155 -4.12 7.77 16.13
N ALA A 156 -3.49 7.95 17.30
CA ALA A 156 -3.97 7.42 18.56
C ALA A 156 -5.40 7.92 18.91
N GLU A 157 -5.64 9.22 18.73
CA GLU A 157 -6.97 9.80 18.91
C GLU A 157 -8.02 9.22 17.94
N LEU A 158 -7.63 9.03 16.67
CA LEU A 158 -8.50 8.45 15.66
C LEU A 158 -8.81 6.97 15.93
N ILE A 159 -7.86 6.18 16.44
CA ILE A 159 -8.09 4.82 16.90
C ILE A 159 -9.17 4.82 17.98
N LYS A 160 -9.03 5.65 19.03
CA LYS A 160 -10.01 5.75 20.13
C LYS A 160 -11.38 6.19 19.63
N LYS A 161 -11.41 7.17 18.73
CA LYS A 161 -12.65 7.76 18.21
C LYS A 161 -13.40 6.83 17.27
N HIS A 162 -12.71 6.20 16.35
CA HIS A 162 -13.34 5.44 15.26
C HIS A 162 -13.44 3.94 15.53
N LYS A 163 -12.68 3.43 16.52
CA LYS A 163 -12.62 2.02 16.87
C LYS A 163 -12.50 1.15 15.60
N PRO A 164 -11.38 1.26 14.85
CA PRO A 164 -11.20 0.49 13.62
C PRO A 164 -11.09 -1.00 13.93
N ASN A 165 -11.47 -1.82 12.96
CA ASN A 165 -11.27 -3.26 13.03
C ASN A 165 -9.89 -3.68 12.51
N LEU A 166 -9.32 -2.85 11.63
CA LEU A 166 -8.06 -3.11 10.95
C LEU A 166 -7.15 -1.89 11.00
N ILE A 167 -5.88 -2.12 11.26
CA ILE A 167 -4.81 -1.14 11.08
C ILE A 167 -3.66 -1.78 10.32
N ALA A 168 -3.03 -1.00 9.46
CA ALA A 168 -1.86 -1.40 8.70
C ALA A 168 -0.83 -0.28 8.70
N GLY A 169 0.44 -0.63 8.82
CA GLY A 169 1.50 0.37 8.86
C GLY A 169 2.90 -0.22 8.76
N VAL A 170 3.86 0.68 8.76
CA VAL A 170 5.29 0.33 8.84
C VAL A 170 5.74 0.22 10.30
N PRO A 171 6.83 -0.49 10.63
CA PRO A 171 7.31 -0.66 12.00
C PRO A 171 7.47 0.64 12.79
N SER A 172 7.96 1.70 12.15
CA SER A 172 8.13 3.02 12.77
C SER A 172 6.81 3.64 13.24
N LEU A 173 5.67 3.30 12.62
CA LEU A 173 4.35 3.69 13.09
C LEU A 173 4.03 3.04 14.44
N PHE A 174 4.25 1.74 14.56
CA PHE A 174 3.98 0.99 15.79
C PHE A 174 4.87 1.47 16.93
N GLU A 175 6.15 1.71 16.64
CA GLU A 175 7.05 2.30 17.63
C GLU A 175 6.61 3.70 18.08
N ALA A 176 6.13 4.53 17.15
CA ALA A 176 5.60 5.85 17.48
C ALA A 176 4.34 5.78 18.37
N LEU A 177 3.45 4.79 18.11
CA LEU A 177 2.26 4.59 18.95
C LEU A 177 2.59 4.19 20.38
N LEU A 178 3.64 3.39 20.61
CA LEU A 178 4.09 3.01 21.95
C LEU A 178 4.61 4.19 22.80
N ARG A 179 4.89 5.33 22.16
CA ARG A 179 5.51 6.51 22.82
C ARG A 179 4.53 7.64 23.09
N VAL A 180 3.30 7.59 22.56
CA VAL A 180 2.35 8.69 22.68
C VAL A 180 1.36 8.46 23.82
N LYS A 181 1.17 9.47 24.66
CA LYS A 181 0.23 9.41 25.79
C LYS A 181 -1.23 9.31 25.33
N GLU A 182 -1.54 9.83 24.17
CA GLU A 182 -2.90 9.84 23.62
C GLU A 182 -3.49 8.44 23.42
N ILE A 183 -2.64 7.39 23.36
CA ILE A 183 -3.10 6.01 23.27
C ILE A 183 -3.41 5.38 24.65
N GLU A 184 -2.95 5.97 25.74
CA GLU A 184 -3.20 5.47 27.08
C GLU A 184 -4.71 5.31 27.34
N GLY A 185 -5.09 4.19 27.96
CA GLY A 185 -6.49 3.86 28.24
C GLY A 185 -7.35 3.59 26.99
N ALA A 186 -6.76 3.42 25.82
CA ALA A 186 -7.49 2.99 24.63
C ALA A 186 -8.00 1.56 24.81
N ASP A 187 -9.26 1.32 24.48
CA ASP A 187 -9.82 -0.01 24.32
C ASP A 187 -9.59 -0.46 22.86
N LEU A 188 -8.69 -1.42 22.66
CA LEU A 188 -8.32 -1.98 21.36
C LEU A 188 -8.99 -3.34 21.09
N SER A 189 -9.99 -3.74 21.90
CA SER A 189 -10.76 -4.98 21.71
C SER A 189 -11.49 -5.05 20.35
N CYS A 190 -11.68 -3.89 19.71
CA CYS A 190 -12.29 -3.79 18.38
C CYS A 190 -11.36 -4.25 17.23
N LEU A 191 -10.04 -4.36 17.49
CA LEU A 191 -9.08 -4.76 16.48
C LEU A 191 -9.18 -6.26 16.19
N LEU A 192 -9.31 -6.59 14.91
CA LEU A 192 -9.33 -7.94 14.38
C LEU A 192 -8.10 -8.26 13.54
N GLY A 193 -7.38 -7.23 13.10
CA GLY A 193 -6.13 -7.38 12.34
C GLY A 193 -5.22 -6.17 12.47
N VAL A 194 -3.93 -6.46 12.71
CA VAL A 194 -2.84 -5.49 12.70
C VAL A 194 -1.76 -6.00 11.77
N PHE A 195 -1.44 -5.22 10.75
CA PHE A 195 -0.54 -5.63 9.68
C PHE A 195 0.68 -4.73 9.60
N SER A 196 1.86 -5.32 9.62
CA SER A 196 3.15 -4.66 9.39
C SER A 196 3.72 -5.05 8.03
N GLY A 197 4.25 -4.08 7.30
CA GLY A 197 4.91 -4.31 6.02
C GLY A 197 5.65 -3.08 5.53
N GLY A 198 6.34 -3.21 4.40
CA GLY A 198 7.09 -2.12 3.79
C GLY A 198 8.43 -1.78 4.46
N ASP A 199 8.76 -2.46 5.54
CA ASP A 199 10.05 -2.42 6.22
C ASP A 199 10.14 -3.62 7.17
N SER A 200 11.35 -3.99 7.59
CA SER A 200 11.60 -5.12 8.49
C SER A 200 11.11 -4.82 9.91
N LEU A 201 10.24 -5.69 10.41
CA LEU A 201 9.76 -5.62 11.79
C LEU A 201 10.70 -6.42 12.70
N SER A 202 11.43 -5.72 13.60
CA SER A 202 12.28 -6.43 14.55
C SER A 202 11.43 -7.28 15.51
N VAL A 203 11.97 -8.45 15.88
CA VAL A 203 11.33 -9.36 16.84
C VAL A 203 11.03 -8.66 18.17
N GLU A 204 11.93 -7.77 18.60
CA GLU A 204 11.75 -7.00 19.83
C GLU A 204 10.55 -6.03 19.73
N LEU A 205 10.48 -5.26 18.65
CA LEU A 205 9.37 -4.32 18.44
C LEU A 205 8.04 -5.07 18.34
N LYS A 206 8.02 -6.19 17.60
CA LYS A 206 6.84 -7.05 17.51
C LYS A 206 6.36 -7.50 18.90
N LYS A 207 7.26 -8.06 19.72
CA LYS A 207 6.94 -8.50 21.09
C LYS A 207 6.39 -7.38 21.96
N ARG A 208 7.00 -6.20 21.90
CA ARG A 208 6.55 -5.00 22.64
C ARG A 208 5.18 -4.56 22.19
N PHE A 209 4.94 -4.53 20.88
CA PHE A 209 3.64 -4.08 20.38
C PHE A 209 2.54 -5.13 20.60
N ASP A 210 2.83 -6.41 20.51
CA ASP A 210 1.90 -7.51 20.85
C ASP A 210 1.50 -7.45 22.34
N ALA A 211 2.46 -7.18 23.24
CA ALA A 211 2.17 -6.98 24.66
C ALA A 211 1.26 -5.75 24.88
N PHE A 212 1.55 -4.66 24.22
CA PHE A 212 0.72 -3.44 24.25
C PHE A 212 -0.71 -3.71 23.75
N LEU A 213 -0.89 -4.42 22.63
CA LEU A 213 -2.21 -4.80 22.12
C LEU A 213 -2.99 -5.59 23.16
N LYS A 214 -2.36 -6.58 23.79
CA LYS A 214 -2.97 -7.41 24.84
C LYS A 214 -3.34 -6.60 26.07
N GLU A 215 -2.47 -5.72 26.54
CA GLU A 215 -2.73 -4.82 27.67
C GLU A 215 -3.95 -3.92 27.43
N HIS A 216 -4.17 -3.53 26.18
CA HIS A 216 -5.31 -2.69 25.77
C HIS A 216 -6.54 -3.50 25.30
N GLY A 217 -6.60 -4.80 25.61
CA GLY A 217 -7.77 -5.63 25.39
C GLY A 217 -7.88 -6.28 24.01
N ALA A 218 -6.90 -6.11 23.12
CA ALA A 218 -6.89 -6.83 21.84
C ALA A 218 -6.52 -8.30 22.02
N SER A 219 -7.19 -9.19 21.27
CA SER A 219 -6.95 -10.64 21.29
C SER A 219 -6.09 -11.13 20.12
N ILE A 220 -5.46 -10.20 19.39
CA ILE A 220 -4.69 -10.47 18.18
C ILE A 220 -3.24 -10.00 18.36
N THR A 221 -2.38 -10.47 17.50
CA THR A 221 -0.97 -10.06 17.39
C THR A 221 -0.69 -9.41 16.04
N VAL A 222 0.43 -8.71 15.93
CA VAL A 222 0.88 -8.14 14.65
C VAL A 222 1.21 -9.27 13.68
N ARG A 223 0.70 -9.15 12.48
CA ARG A 223 1.03 -10.02 11.36
C ARG A 223 1.92 -9.27 10.38
N GLU A 224 3.03 -9.88 10.03
CA GLU A 224 4.00 -9.31 9.09
C GLU A 224 3.74 -9.83 7.69
N GLY A 225 3.86 -8.93 6.71
CA GLY A 225 3.74 -9.25 5.30
C GLY A 225 4.83 -8.57 4.49
N TYR A 226 5.15 -9.20 3.37
CA TYR A 226 6.12 -8.70 2.40
C TYR A 226 5.47 -8.57 1.03
N GLY A 227 6.08 -7.74 0.20
CA GLY A 227 5.76 -7.59 -1.21
C GLY A 227 6.45 -6.40 -1.83
N THR A 228 6.42 -6.37 -3.14
CA THR A 228 7.04 -5.34 -3.97
C THR A 228 5.99 -4.56 -4.73
N THR A 229 6.31 -3.36 -5.19
CA THR A 229 5.38 -2.56 -6.00
C THR A 229 5.04 -3.25 -7.32
N GLU A 230 5.96 -4.06 -7.84
CA GLU A 230 5.81 -4.90 -9.04
C GLU A 230 4.69 -5.95 -8.91
N CYS A 231 4.28 -6.23 -7.66
CA CYS A 231 3.16 -7.12 -7.34
C CYS A 231 2.07 -6.40 -6.54
N VAL A 232 1.79 -5.16 -6.88
CA VAL A 232 0.92 -4.18 -6.22
C VAL A 232 1.48 -3.73 -4.88
N THR A 233 1.89 -4.63 -3.98
CA THR A 233 2.52 -4.31 -2.70
C THR A 233 2.67 -5.51 -1.76
N ALA A 234 1.66 -6.37 -1.66
CA ALA A 234 1.66 -7.49 -0.71
C ALA A 234 1.49 -8.80 -1.47
N SER A 235 2.28 -9.79 -1.12
CA SER A 235 2.30 -11.09 -1.77
C SER A 235 2.35 -12.27 -0.78
N CYS A 236 2.62 -11.98 0.50
CA CYS A 236 2.55 -12.95 1.59
C CYS A 236 2.13 -12.29 2.91
N LEU A 237 1.80 -13.11 3.89
CA LEU A 237 1.43 -12.66 5.23
C LEU A 237 1.65 -13.79 6.24
N THR A 238 2.14 -13.46 7.44
CA THR A 238 2.23 -14.45 8.53
C THR A 238 0.82 -14.98 8.88
N PRO A 239 0.67 -16.30 9.09
CA PRO A 239 -0.62 -16.91 9.44
C PRO A 239 -1.19 -16.35 10.75
N ILE A 240 -2.50 -16.48 10.95
CA ILE A 240 -3.16 -16.10 12.22
C ILE A 240 -2.63 -16.97 13.37
N HIS A 241 -2.42 -18.25 13.08
CA HIS A 241 -1.87 -19.23 14.01
C HIS A 241 -0.51 -19.72 13.49
N LYS A 242 0.38 -20.14 14.38
CA LYS A 242 1.71 -20.68 14.05
C LYS A 242 2.62 -19.64 13.39
N GLN A 243 2.74 -18.46 13.99
CA GLN A 243 3.71 -17.47 13.55
C GLN A 243 5.13 -17.88 13.97
N LYS A 244 6.09 -17.74 13.07
CA LYS A 244 7.51 -17.97 13.30
C LYS A 244 8.22 -16.61 13.42
N GLU A 245 9.07 -16.46 14.41
CA GLU A 245 9.84 -15.23 14.62
C GLU A 245 10.75 -14.94 13.41
N GLY A 246 10.73 -13.70 12.92
CA GLY A 246 11.51 -13.25 11.78
C GLY A 246 10.98 -13.68 10.42
N SER A 247 9.87 -14.44 10.37
CA SER A 247 9.24 -14.84 9.12
C SER A 247 8.30 -13.77 8.60
N ILE A 248 8.33 -13.54 7.27
CA ILE A 248 7.34 -12.72 6.55
C ILE A 248 6.06 -13.49 6.23
N GLY A 249 6.01 -14.77 6.56
CA GLY A 249 4.84 -15.63 6.41
C GLY A 249 4.84 -16.47 5.16
N ILE A 250 3.65 -16.84 4.73
CA ILE A 250 3.39 -17.72 3.58
C ILE A 250 2.78 -16.92 2.42
N PRO A 251 3.03 -17.31 1.17
CA PRO A 251 2.45 -16.66 0.00
C PRO A 251 0.92 -16.61 0.07
N PHE A 252 0.34 -15.58 -0.53
CA PHE A 252 -1.09 -15.48 -0.73
C PHE A 252 -1.60 -16.57 -1.68
N PRO A 253 -2.91 -16.93 -1.64
CA PRO A 253 -3.50 -17.84 -2.61
C PRO A 253 -3.16 -17.45 -4.06
N ASP A 254 -2.85 -18.43 -4.89
CA ASP A 254 -2.43 -18.26 -6.29
C ASP A 254 -1.13 -17.45 -6.47
N THR A 255 -0.36 -17.27 -5.41
CA THR A 255 0.99 -16.69 -5.46
C THR A 255 2.00 -17.77 -5.11
N TYR A 256 3.03 -17.89 -5.94
CA TYR A 256 4.10 -18.86 -5.75
C TYR A 256 5.43 -18.15 -5.60
N TYR A 257 6.26 -18.69 -4.73
CA TYR A 257 7.60 -18.21 -4.48
C TYR A 257 8.62 -19.29 -4.80
N LYS A 258 9.79 -18.86 -5.19
CA LYS A 258 11.00 -19.67 -5.17
C LYS A 258 12.21 -18.81 -4.86
N ILE A 259 13.21 -19.41 -4.29
CA ILE A 259 14.48 -18.76 -3.97
C ILE A 259 15.50 -19.26 -4.98
N VAL A 260 16.12 -18.33 -5.69
CA VAL A 260 17.09 -18.64 -6.74
C VAL A 260 18.46 -18.04 -6.41
N LYS A 261 19.50 -18.63 -6.97
CA LYS A 261 20.83 -18.04 -6.92
C LYS A 261 20.81 -16.68 -7.59
N PRO A 262 21.27 -15.59 -6.92
CA PRO A 262 21.19 -14.24 -7.43
C PRO A 262 21.72 -14.09 -8.85
N GLY A 263 20.94 -13.41 -9.71
CA GLY A 263 21.26 -13.19 -11.11
C GLY A 263 21.11 -14.43 -12.01
N THR A 264 20.49 -15.51 -11.52
CA THR A 264 20.22 -16.74 -12.28
C THR A 264 18.77 -17.19 -12.13
N GLN A 265 18.38 -18.28 -12.78
CA GLN A 265 17.09 -18.95 -12.61
C GLN A 265 17.21 -20.26 -11.81
N GLU A 266 18.39 -20.57 -11.31
CA GLU A 266 18.70 -21.81 -10.59
C GLU A 266 18.16 -21.71 -9.16
N GLU A 267 17.26 -22.63 -8.78
CA GLU A 267 16.71 -22.70 -7.43
C GLU A 267 17.79 -23.18 -6.45
N VAL A 268 17.83 -22.55 -5.27
CA VAL A 268 18.69 -23.00 -4.19
C VAL A 268 17.95 -23.97 -3.27
N PRO A 269 18.66 -24.89 -2.60
CA PRO A 269 18.07 -25.78 -1.60
C PRO A 269 17.42 -25.02 -0.43
N TYR A 270 16.45 -25.65 0.23
CA TYR A 270 15.88 -25.12 1.46
C TYR A 270 16.97 -24.85 2.51
N GLY A 271 16.88 -23.66 3.13
CA GLY A 271 17.84 -23.23 4.12
C GLY A 271 19.08 -22.53 3.55
N GLU A 272 19.13 -22.34 2.24
CA GLU A 272 20.16 -21.55 1.59
C GLU A 272 19.63 -20.16 1.19
N GLU A 273 20.52 -19.16 1.24
CA GLU A 273 20.20 -17.78 0.87
C GLU A 273 20.14 -17.62 -0.63
N GLY A 274 19.13 -16.90 -1.11
CA GLY A 274 19.00 -16.54 -2.51
C GLY A 274 18.03 -15.42 -2.74
N GLU A 275 17.86 -15.06 -4.02
CA GLU A 275 16.93 -14.03 -4.45
C GLU A 275 15.49 -14.56 -4.47
N ILE A 276 14.56 -13.77 -3.93
CA ILE A 276 13.12 -14.06 -4.02
C ILE A 276 12.67 -13.87 -5.48
N CYS A 277 12.11 -14.94 -6.05
CA CYS A 277 11.31 -14.86 -7.26
C CYS A 277 9.86 -15.18 -6.94
N LEU A 278 8.94 -14.41 -7.46
CA LEU A 278 7.52 -14.63 -7.23
C LEU A 278 6.70 -14.55 -8.51
N THR A 279 5.62 -15.33 -8.58
CA THR A 279 4.63 -15.27 -9.66
C THR A 279 3.23 -15.33 -9.09
N GLY A 280 2.28 -14.71 -9.78
CA GLY A 280 0.89 -14.69 -9.36
C GLY A 280 0.05 -13.63 -10.08
N PRO A 281 -1.24 -13.51 -9.74
CA PRO A 281 -2.17 -12.64 -10.43
C PRO A 281 -1.95 -11.15 -10.14
N THR A 282 -1.11 -10.81 -9.16
CA THR A 282 -0.79 -9.42 -8.79
C THR A 282 0.40 -8.85 -9.55
N MET A 283 1.09 -9.68 -10.34
CA MET A 283 2.30 -9.28 -11.07
C MET A 283 2.01 -8.17 -12.09
N MET A 284 2.83 -7.12 -12.11
CA MET A 284 2.74 -5.95 -12.99
C MET A 284 2.68 -6.31 -14.47
N LEU A 285 2.17 -5.40 -15.27
CA LEU A 285 2.26 -5.51 -16.73
C LEU A 285 3.69 -5.24 -17.19
N GLU A 286 4.23 -4.07 -16.86
CA GLU A 286 5.56 -3.64 -17.28
C GLU A 286 6.05 -2.42 -16.46
N TYR A 287 7.30 -2.06 -16.61
CA TYR A 287 7.80 -0.71 -16.33
C TYR A 287 7.54 0.19 -17.54
N VAL A 288 6.82 1.27 -17.33
CA VAL A 288 6.41 2.20 -18.41
C VAL A 288 7.64 2.82 -19.07
N ASN A 289 7.77 2.63 -20.39
CA ASN A 289 8.88 3.09 -21.21
C ASN A 289 10.26 2.48 -20.86
N HIS A 290 10.28 1.35 -20.14
CA HIS A 290 11.50 0.66 -19.74
C HIS A 290 11.42 -0.85 -20.09
N PRO A 291 11.43 -1.21 -21.39
CA PRO A 291 11.27 -2.61 -21.81
C PRO A 291 12.43 -3.51 -21.40
N GLU A 292 13.66 -2.99 -21.37
CA GLU A 292 14.84 -3.77 -20.98
C GLU A 292 14.78 -4.15 -19.50
N GLU A 293 14.49 -3.19 -18.61
CA GLU A 293 14.35 -3.45 -17.18
C GLU A 293 13.11 -4.33 -16.89
N THR A 294 12.05 -4.19 -17.70
CA THR A 294 10.92 -5.10 -17.64
C THR A 294 11.33 -6.53 -17.91
N ALA A 295 12.12 -6.76 -18.97
CA ALA A 295 12.62 -8.08 -19.34
C ALA A 295 13.62 -8.65 -18.31
N GLN A 296 14.40 -7.80 -17.66
CA GLN A 296 15.31 -8.20 -16.57
C GLN A 296 14.54 -8.62 -15.31
N THR A 297 13.47 -7.90 -14.97
CA THR A 297 12.68 -8.16 -13.76
C THR A 297 11.66 -9.28 -13.98
N LYS A 298 11.02 -9.35 -15.15
CA LYS A 298 10.04 -10.39 -15.50
C LYS A 298 10.67 -11.38 -16.46
N GLN A 299 11.03 -12.55 -15.95
CA GLN A 299 11.69 -13.58 -16.73
C GLN A 299 10.82 -14.83 -16.82
N THR A 300 10.74 -15.43 -18.00
CA THR A 300 10.13 -16.76 -18.15
C THR A 300 11.18 -17.81 -17.85
N HIS A 301 10.89 -18.66 -16.87
CA HIS A 301 11.81 -19.73 -16.44
C HIS A 301 11.53 -21.04 -17.17
N ALA A 302 12.36 -22.06 -16.92
CA ALA A 302 12.26 -23.37 -17.55
C ALA A 302 10.93 -24.10 -17.27
N ASP A 303 10.24 -23.74 -16.20
CA ASP A 303 8.89 -24.23 -15.84
C ASP A 303 7.76 -23.64 -16.70
N GLY A 304 8.10 -22.72 -17.62
CA GLY A 304 7.16 -22.03 -18.50
C GLY A 304 6.38 -20.89 -17.83
N LEU A 305 6.60 -20.62 -16.55
CA LEU A 305 5.98 -19.52 -15.83
C LEU A 305 6.86 -18.26 -15.92
N THR A 306 6.19 -17.10 -15.87
CA THR A 306 6.90 -15.82 -15.75
C THR A 306 7.03 -15.46 -14.28
N TRP A 307 8.24 -15.16 -13.87
CA TRP A 307 8.63 -14.81 -12.51
C TRP A 307 9.12 -13.37 -12.41
N VAL A 308 8.78 -12.70 -11.33
CA VAL A 308 9.37 -11.41 -10.95
C VAL A 308 10.59 -11.68 -10.09
N HIS A 309 11.76 -11.26 -10.55
CA HIS A 309 12.98 -11.17 -9.78
C HIS A 309 12.93 -9.91 -8.92
N THR A 310 12.92 -10.06 -7.61
CA THR A 310 12.66 -8.94 -6.69
C THR A 310 13.91 -8.14 -6.35
N GLY A 311 15.08 -8.75 -6.47
CA GLY A 311 16.32 -8.21 -5.93
C GLY A 311 16.47 -8.32 -4.43
N ASP A 312 15.48 -8.87 -3.72
CA ASP A 312 15.53 -9.06 -2.26
C ASP A 312 16.05 -10.46 -1.93
N LEU A 313 16.92 -10.54 -0.90
CA LEU A 313 17.48 -11.80 -0.45
C LEU A 313 16.67 -12.40 0.70
N ALA A 314 16.44 -13.68 0.62
CA ALA A 314 15.73 -14.44 1.63
C ALA A 314 16.24 -15.86 1.73
N LEU A 315 15.75 -16.55 2.76
CA LEU A 315 15.95 -17.97 2.91
C LEU A 315 14.57 -18.64 3.11
N ASP A 316 14.36 -19.74 2.40
CA ASP A 316 13.14 -20.54 2.51
C ASP A 316 13.35 -21.60 3.60
N LEU A 317 12.44 -21.62 4.57
CA LEU A 317 12.44 -22.59 5.67
C LEU A 317 11.19 -23.46 5.63
N CYS A 318 11.02 -24.21 4.56
CA CYS A 318 9.85 -25.05 4.27
C CYS A 318 8.59 -24.21 3.99
N ASP A 319 7.74 -24.02 5.00
CA ASP A 319 6.44 -23.31 4.83
C ASP A 319 6.54 -21.80 5.07
N ASP A 320 7.71 -21.29 5.53
CA ASP A 320 7.90 -19.89 5.91
C ASP A 320 9.13 -19.28 5.24
N ILE A 321 9.02 -18.06 4.75
CA ILE A 321 10.12 -17.29 4.16
C ILE A 321 10.64 -16.27 5.17
N VAL A 322 11.96 -16.21 5.32
CA VAL A 322 12.67 -15.25 6.17
C VAL A 322 13.52 -14.33 5.29
N ILE A 323 13.25 -13.03 5.31
CA ILE A 323 14.08 -12.05 4.61
C ILE A 323 15.36 -11.81 5.40
N LEU A 324 16.50 -11.90 4.73
CA LEU A 324 17.82 -11.69 5.31
C LEU A 324 18.35 -10.28 5.07
N ASN A 325 17.97 -9.65 3.95
CA ASN A 325 18.42 -8.30 3.63
C ASN A 325 17.46 -7.61 2.65
N HIS A 326 17.18 -6.32 2.88
CA HIS A 326 16.41 -5.51 1.94
C HIS A 326 17.32 -4.81 0.95
N GLY A 327 17.29 -5.26 -0.31
CA GLY A 327 17.56 -4.40 -1.46
C GLY A 327 18.99 -3.88 -1.64
N VAL A 328 20.01 -4.68 -1.40
CA VAL A 328 21.36 -4.37 -1.89
C VAL A 328 21.95 -5.64 -2.52
N LEU A 329 21.74 -5.81 -3.80
CA LEU A 329 22.63 -6.55 -4.68
C LEU A 329 23.51 -5.56 -5.41
#